data_73a3d80dfed7f44f0f42f45c2b153322
#
_entry.id   73a3d80dfed7f44f0f42f45c2b153322
#
_cell.length_a   1.000
_cell.length_b   1.000
_cell.length_c   1.000
_cell.angle_alpha   90.00
_cell.angle_beta   90.00
_cell.angle_gamma   90.00
#
_symmetry.space_group_name_H-M   'P 1'
#
loop_
_entity.id
_entity.type
_entity.pdbx_description
1 polymer ?
#
loop_
_entity_poly.entity_id
_entity_poly.type
_entity_poly.pdbx_seq_one_letter_code
_entity_poly.pdbx_strand_id
1 'polypeptide(L)'
;MNEDDYFFQKNQYIRLPLRLGEDSFKTGYISDNKINSLSNALLSFKYTMKVHRVEHYKIYATSALRDSRNSNDVIKQIYDLTGMKIKLIDGLKEAEVIAMGNPIEKLDFDKTYLYVDVGGGSTE
;
A
#
# COMPACT_ATOMS: atom_id res chain seq x y z
N MET A 1 4.76 12.03 29.28
CA MET A 1 4.21 11.81 27.93
C MET A 1 4.55 10.37 27.58
N ASN A 2 3.56 9.49 27.65
CA ASN A 2 3.76 8.07 27.33
C ASN A 2 3.91 7.92 25.83
N GLU A 3 4.92 7.17 25.38
CA GLU A 3 5.30 6.97 23.98
C GLU A 3 4.28 6.14 23.14
N ASP A 4 3.12 5.79 23.70
CA ASP A 4 2.20 4.81 23.12
C ASP A 4 0.92 5.39 22.49
N ASP A 5 0.76 6.73 22.48
CA ASP A 5 -0.44 7.37 21.92
C ASP A 5 -0.20 7.93 20.50
N TYR A 6 0.27 7.09 19.56
CA TYR A 6 0.20 7.44 18.15
C TYR A 6 -1.22 7.22 17.61
N PHE A 7 -2.07 8.22 17.74
CA PHE A 7 -3.37 8.23 17.08
C PHE A 7 -3.18 8.46 15.58
N PHE A 8 -3.51 7.47 14.77
CA PHE A 8 -3.63 7.65 13.33
C PHE A 8 -4.88 8.47 13.01
N GLN A 9 -4.70 9.71 12.61
CA GLN A 9 -5.80 10.53 12.13
C GLN A 9 -5.92 10.40 10.61
N LYS A 10 -7.09 9.95 10.14
CA LYS A 10 -7.38 9.87 8.71
C LYS A 10 -7.77 11.26 8.18
N ASN A 11 -6.81 11.97 7.58
CA ASN A 11 -7.06 13.30 7.03
C ASN A 11 -7.66 13.24 5.62
N GLN A 12 -7.22 12.29 4.81
CA GLN A 12 -7.67 12.15 3.42
C GLN A 12 -7.57 10.69 2.97
N TYR A 13 -8.54 10.27 2.18
CA TYR A 13 -8.55 8.98 1.52
C TYR A 13 -8.71 9.17 0.01
N ILE A 14 -7.73 8.71 -0.77
CA ILE A 14 -7.75 8.74 -2.23
C ILE A 14 -7.55 7.32 -2.75
N ARG A 15 -8.47 6.86 -3.58
CA ARG A 15 -8.38 5.55 -4.24
C ARG A 15 -8.27 5.72 -5.75
N LEU A 16 -7.19 5.20 -6.32
CA LEU A 16 -7.00 5.11 -7.77
C LEU A 16 -7.05 3.63 -8.20
N PRO A 17 -8.02 3.22 -9.02
CA PRO A 17 -8.22 1.82 -9.38
C PRO A 17 -7.23 1.39 -10.48
N LEU A 18 -5.98 1.18 -10.15
CA LEU A 18 -4.91 0.78 -11.09
C LEU A 18 -5.03 -0.69 -11.52
N ARG A 19 -5.61 -1.55 -10.67
CA ARG A 19 -5.88 -2.95 -10.96
C ARG A 19 -4.64 -3.73 -11.46
N LEU A 20 -3.52 -3.60 -10.73
CA LEU A 20 -2.27 -4.30 -11.07
C LEU A 20 -2.45 -5.83 -11.11
N GLY A 21 -3.35 -6.36 -10.27
CA GLY A 21 -3.66 -7.78 -10.23
C GLY A 21 -4.24 -8.35 -11.53
N GLU A 22 -4.86 -7.54 -12.38
CA GLU A 22 -5.36 -7.99 -13.67
C GLU A 22 -4.24 -8.53 -14.57
N ASP A 23 -3.09 -7.86 -14.55
CA ASP A 23 -1.91 -8.30 -15.30
C ASP A 23 -1.16 -9.41 -14.55
N SER A 24 -0.83 -9.16 -13.30
CA SER A 24 0.01 -10.02 -12.47
C SER A 24 -0.57 -11.44 -12.33
N PHE A 25 -1.88 -11.56 -12.03
CA PHE A 25 -2.51 -12.85 -11.81
C PHE A 25 -2.81 -13.60 -13.12
N LYS A 26 -2.94 -12.89 -14.24
CA LYS A 26 -3.17 -13.53 -15.56
C LYS A 26 -1.87 -13.94 -16.26
N THR A 27 -0.87 -13.07 -16.23
CA THR A 27 0.36 -13.25 -17.02
C THR A 27 1.59 -13.52 -16.16
N GLY A 28 1.52 -13.23 -14.87
CA GLY A 28 2.66 -13.24 -13.97
C GLY A 28 3.56 -12.00 -14.07
N TYR A 29 3.19 -11.00 -14.87
CA TYR A 29 3.98 -9.79 -15.11
C TYR A 29 3.11 -8.53 -14.99
N ILE A 30 3.72 -7.45 -14.57
CA ILE A 30 3.12 -6.11 -14.65
C ILE A 30 3.52 -5.50 -15.99
N SER A 31 2.55 -5.07 -16.79
CA SER A 31 2.80 -4.46 -18.10
C SER A 31 3.36 -3.03 -17.98
N ASP A 32 4.07 -2.57 -19.01
CA ASP A 32 4.60 -1.21 -19.08
C ASP A 32 3.50 -0.15 -18.95
N ASN A 33 2.32 -0.43 -19.48
CA ASN A 33 1.17 0.47 -19.34
C ASN A 33 0.72 0.61 -17.87
N LYS A 34 0.71 -0.48 -17.12
CA LYS A 34 0.41 -0.46 -15.67
C LYS A 34 1.53 0.21 -14.87
N ILE A 35 2.80 0.02 -15.26
CA ILE A 35 3.93 0.70 -14.65
C ILE A 35 3.82 2.21 -14.82
N ASN A 36 3.51 2.67 -16.02
CA ASN A 36 3.29 4.09 -16.31
C ASN A 36 2.12 4.66 -15.50
N SER A 37 1.01 3.93 -15.44
CA SER A 37 -0.17 4.34 -14.66
C SER A 37 0.15 4.43 -13.16
N LEU A 38 0.88 3.46 -12.61
CA LEU A 38 1.32 3.46 -11.22
C LEU A 38 2.27 4.62 -10.94
N SER A 39 3.22 4.89 -11.84
CA SER A 39 4.17 6.00 -11.72
C SER A 39 3.43 7.35 -11.69
N ASN A 40 2.45 7.56 -12.56
CA ASN A 40 1.64 8.77 -12.58
C ASN A 40 0.80 8.91 -11.30
N ALA A 41 0.23 7.83 -10.81
CA ALA A 41 -0.49 7.81 -9.54
C ALA A 41 0.42 8.22 -8.36
N LEU A 42 1.62 7.65 -8.29
CA LEU A 42 2.59 7.98 -7.25
C LEU A 42 3.06 9.43 -7.34
N LEU A 43 3.26 9.96 -8.54
CA LEU A 43 3.57 11.39 -8.74
C LEU A 43 2.43 12.29 -8.26
N SER A 44 1.18 11.92 -8.51
CA SER A 44 0.03 12.68 -8.00
C SER A 44 0.00 12.69 -6.47
N PHE A 45 0.26 11.56 -5.82
CA PHE A 45 0.39 11.50 -4.37
C PHE A 45 1.59 12.30 -3.85
N LYS A 46 2.72 12.29 -4.56
CA LYS A 46 3.89 13.10 -4.22
C LYS A 46 3.56 14.60 -4.19
N TYR A 47 2.80 15.08 -5.17
CA TYR A 47 2.35 16.48 -5.18
C TYR A 47 1.31 16.77 -4.10
N THR A 48 0.38 15.87 -3.86
CA THR A 48 -0.58 16.00 -2.76
C THR A 48 0.13 16.07 -1.40
N MET A 49 1.11 15.20 -1.16
CA MET A 49 1.93 15.23 0.05
C MET A 49 2.67 16.56 0.22
N LYS A 50 3.17 17.17 -0.87
CA LYS A 50 3.79 18.50 -0.81
C LYS A 50 2.80 19.58 -0.37
N VAL A 51 1.56 19.54 -0.88
CA VAL A 51 0.51 20.49 -0.47
C VAL A 51 0.23 20.39 1.02
N HIS A 52 0.20 19.17 1.55
CA HIS A 52 -0.04 18.90 2.98
C HIS A 52 1.23 18.96 3.84
N ARG A 53 2.39 19.32 3.25
CA ARG A 53 3.69 19.43 3.96
C ARG A 53 4.07 18.13 4.69
N VAL A 54 3.79 16.98 4.06
CA VAL A 54 4.16 15.67 4.59
C VAL A 54 5.68 15.50 4.48
N GLU A 55 6.35 15.29 5.59
CA GLU A 55 7.79 15.12 5.68
C GLU A 55 8.22 13.65 5.57
N HIS A 56 7.40 12.76 6.12
CA HIS A 56 7.68 11.32 6.15
C HIS A 56 6.54 10.53 5.56
N TYR A 57 6.85 9.57 4.72
CA TYR A 57 5.87 8.66 4.13
C TYR A 57 6.47 7.28 3.91
N LYS A 58 5.60 6.29 3.77
CA LYS A 58 5.96 4.93 3.38
C LYS A 58 5.01 4.45 2.28
N ILE A 59 5.56 3.74 1.30
CA ILE A 59 4.80 3.11 0.22
C ILE A 59 4.98 1.61 0.36
N TYR A 60 3.88 0.92 0.53
CA TYR A 60 3.85 -0.53 0.57
C TYR A 60 3.18 -1.08 -0.68
N ALA A 61 3.72 -2.16 -1.20
CA ALA A 61 3.09 -2.95 -2.24
C ALA A 61 2.92 -4.39 -1.75
N THR A 62 1.82 -4.99 -2.14
CA THR A 62 1.31 -6.26 -1.66
C THR A 62 1.27 -7.29 -2.79
N SER A 63 0.41 -8.29 -2.70
CA SER A 63 0.40 -9.49 -3.54
C SER A 63 0.57 -9.23 -5.03
N ALA A 64 -0.16 -8.30 -5.64
CA ALA A 64 -0.11 -8.08 -7.07
C ALA A 64 1.30 -7.74 -7.59
N LEU A 65 2.03 -6.89 -6.87
CA LEU A 65 3.41 -6.53 -7.24
C LEU A 65 4.41 -7.53 -6.66
N ARG A 66 4.22 -7.95 -5.40
CA ARG A 66 5.11 -8.91 -4.73
C ARG A 66 5.27 -10.20 -5.52
N ASP A 67 4.15 -10.75 -6.02
CA ASP A 67 4.11 -12.07 -6.64
C ASP A 67 4.34 -12.01 -8.16
N SER A 68 4.53 -10.83 -8.73
CA SER A 68 4.89 -10.66 -10.14
C SER A 68 6.36 -11.03 -10.41
N ARG A 69 6.61 -11.66 -11.56
CA ARG A 69 7.95 -12.12 -11.96
C ARG A 69 8.92 -10.97 -12.24
N ASN A 70 8.40 -9.82 -12.62
CA ASN A 70 9.18 -8.61 -12.90
C ASN A 70 9.14 -7.57 -11.76
N SER A 71 8.79 -7.99 -10.55
CA SER A 71 8.62 -7.12 -9.38
C SER A 71 9.80 -6.17 -9.15
N ASN A 72 11.03 -6.70 -9.16
CA ASN A 72 12.23 -5.91 -8.93
C ASN A 72 12.47 -4.86 -10.02
N ASP A 73 12.23 -5.23 -11.29
CA ASP A 73 12.37 -4.31 -12.42
C ASP A 73 11.33 -3.20 -12.37
N VAL A 74 10.10 -3.54 -12.01
CA VAL A 74 9.01 -2.56 -11.81
C VAL A 74 9.36 -1.57 -10.71
N ILE A 75 9.83 -2.04 -9.56
CA ILE A 75 10.21 -1.18 -8.43
C ILE A 75 11.35 -0.24 -8.84
N LYS A 76 12.34 -0.75 -9.56
CA LYS A 76 13.45 0.06 -10.07
C LYS A 76 12.97 1.13 -11.05
N GLN A 77 12.16 0.76 -12.05
CA GLN A 77 11.60 1.71 -13.01
C GLN A 77 10.77 2.80 -12.32
N ILE A 78 9.93 2.43 -11.36
CA ILE A 78 9.14 3.40 -10.59
C ILE A 78 10.05 4.36 -9.82
N TYR A 79 11.11 3.84 -9.21
CA TYR A 79 12.07 4.69 -8.51
C TYR A 79 12.78 5.66 -9.48
N ASP A 80 13.20 5.19 -10.64
CA ASP A 80 13.86 6.01 -11.66
C ASP A 80 12.91 7.13 -12.18
N LEU A 81 11.62 6.82 -12.33
CA LEU A 81 10.62 7.77 -12.82
C LEU A 81 10.11 8.77 -11.76
N THR A 82 10.04 8.36 -10.50
CA THR A 82 9.34 9.14 -9.46
C THR A 82 10.23 9.59 -8.31
N GLY A 83 11.38 8.94 -8.12
CA GLY A 83 12.23 9.08 -6.95
C GLY A 83 11.63 8.48 -5.67
N MET A 84 10.54 7.72 -5.77
CA MET A 84 9.82 7.17 -4.62
C MET A 84 10.15 5.69 -4.44
N LYS A 85 10.45 5.30 -3.19
CA LYS A 85 10.80 3.92 -2.83
C LYS A 85 9.57 3.13 -2.44
N ILE A 86 9.35 2.00 -3.11
CA ILE A 86 8.32 1.03 -2.77
C ILE A 86 8.95 -0.10 -1.94
N LYS A 87 8.29 -0.49 -0.87
CA LYS A 87 8.65 -1.66 -0.06
C LYS A 87 7.60 -2.75 -0.26
N LEU A 88 8.06 -3.92 -0.70
CA LEU A 88 7.21 -5.11 -0.70
C LEU A 88 6.99 -5.59 0.74
N ILE A 89 5.77 -5.94 1.06
CA ILE A 89 5.39 -6.53 2.35
C ILE A 89 4.67 -7.85 2.15
N ASP A 90 4.82 -8.75 3.11
CA ASP A 90 4.08 -10.00 3.15
C ASP A 90 2.66 -9.79 3.70
N GLY A 91 1.84 -10.84 3.66
CA GLY A 91 0.45 -10.78 4.12
C GLY A 91 0.32 -10.46 5.61
N LEU A 92 1.25 -10.94 6.45
CA LEU A 92 1.22 -10.63 7.87
C LEU A 92 1.44 -9.13 8.13
N LYS A 93 2.44 -8.54 7.44
CA LYS A 93 2.70 -7.11 7.55
C LYS A 93 1.59 -6.26 6.94
N GLU A 94 0.98 -6.74 5.88
CA GLU A 94 -0.20 -6.12 5.27
C GLU A 94 -1.35 -6.05 6.28
N ALA A 95 -1.68 -7.18 6.93
CA ALA A 95 -2.70 -7.24 7.98
C ALA A 95 -2.40 -6.29 9.16
N GLU A 96 -1.15 -6.21 9.61
CA GLU A 96 -0.74 -5.26 10.65
C GLU A 96 -0.99 -3.81 10.25
N VAL A 97 -0.58 -3.43 9.02
CA VAL A 97 -0.74 -2.05 8.53
C VAL A 97 -2.22 -1.68 8.41
N ILE A 98 -3.04 -2.60 7.93
CA ILE A 98 -4.49 -2.38 7.80
C ILE A 98 -5.14 -2.27 9.19
N ALA A 99 -4.76 -3.14 10.14
CA ALA A 99 -5.27 -3.10 11.50
C ALA A 99 -4.95 -1.77 12.21
N MET A 100 -3.76 -1.21 11.98
CA MET A 100 -3.39 0.12 12.52
C MET A 100 -4.26 1.26 11.97
N GLY A 101 -4.79 1.12 10.75
CA GLY A 101 -5.64 2.12 10.11
C GLY A 101 -7.12 2.07 10.54
N ASN A 102 -7.53 1.05 11.27
CA ASN A 102 -8.89 0.91 11.77
C ASN A 102 -9.00 1.41 13.21
N PRO A 103 -10.08 2.15 13.56
CA PRO A 103 -10.26 2.61 14.94
C PRO A 103 -10.50 1.42 15.86
N ILE A 104 -9.49 1.09 16.65
CA ILE A 104 -9.53 0.07 17.70
C ILE A 104 -10.46 0.51 18.85
N GLU A 105 -10.90 1.76 18.87
CA GLU A 105 -11.72 2.39 19.91
C GLU A 105 -13.05 1.69 20.23
N LYS A 106 -13.47 0.74 19.39
CA LYS A 106 -14.72 -0.02 19.58
C LYS A 106 -14.52 -1.49 19.96
N LEU A 107 -13.27 -1.92 20.18
CA LEU A 107 -13.00 -3.30 20.55
C LEU A 107 -13.10 -3.47 22.06
N ASP A 108 -13.82 -4.50 22.49
CA ASP A 108 -13.87 -4.97 23.85
C ASP A 108 -12.64 -5.82 24.14
N PHE A 109 -11.69 -5.32 24.92
CA PHE A 109 -10.42 -5.97 25.18
C PHE A 109 -10.53 -7.31 25.95
N ASP A 110 -11.71 -7.61 26.50
CA ASP A 110 -11.99 -8.90 27.14
C ASP A 110 -12.38 -10.01 26.13
N LYS A 111 -12.44 -9.65 24.82
CA LYS A 111 -12.78 -10.58 23.74
C LYS A 111 -11.62 -10.80 22.78
N THR A 112 -11.60 -11.98 22.17
CA THR A 112 -10.68 -12.28 21.07
C THR A 112 -11.35 -11.94 19.74
N TYR A 113 -10.66 -11.19 18.88
CA TYR A 113 -11.13 -10.82 17.56
C TYR A 113 -10.24 -11.44 16.48
N LEU A 114 -10.85 -11.88 15.40
CA LEU A 114 -10.18 -12.27 14.18
C LEU A 114 -10.45 -11.19 13.12
N TYR A 115 -9.39 -10.58 12.64
CA TYR A 115 -9.48 -9.65 11.50
C TYR A 115 -9.14 -10.41 10.22
N VAL A 116 -10.03 -10.36 9.24
CA VAL A 116 -9.83 -11.01 7.93
C VAL A 116 -9.97 -9.94 6.84
N ASP A 117 -8.91 -9.75 6.06
CA ASP A 117 -8.93 -8.93 4.87
C ASP A 117 -8.94 -9.80 3.62
N VAL A 118 -9.92 -9.59 2.75
CA VAL A 118 -10.05 -10.29 1.47
C VAL A 118 -9.77 -9.31 0.35
N GLY A 119 -8.56 -9.39 -0.19
CA GLY A 119 -8.11 -8.57 -1.30
C GLY A 119 -8.47 -9.15 -2.67
N GLY A 120 -7.98 -8.52 -3.73
CA GLY A 120 -8.18 -8.95 -5.11
C GLY A 120 -7.35 -10.18 -5.51
N GLY A 121 -6.41 -10.62 -4.69
CA GLY A 121 -5.50 -11.73 -4.99
C GLY A 121 -4.93 -12.45 -3.77
N SER A 122 -5.27 -11.99 -2.57
CA SER A 122 -4.83 -12.62 -1.32
C SER A 122 -5.88 -12.46 -0.22
N THR A 123 -5.72 -13.23 0.85
CA THR A 123 -6.51 -13.14 2.08
C THR A 123 -5.53 -13.17 3.26
N GLU A 124 -5.61 -12.18 4.12
CA GLU A 124 -4.79 -11.99 5.31
C GLU A 124 -5.58 -12.13 6.60
#